data_b9cb1f6dfa3fde59bce8850ed816df66
#
_entry.id   b9cb1f6dfa3fde59bce8850ed816df66
#
_cell.length_a   1.000
_cell.length_b   1.000
_cell.length_c   1.000
_cell.angle_alpha   90.00
_cell.angle_beta   90.00
_cell.angle_gamma   90.00
#
_symmetry.space_group_name_H-M   'P 1'
#
loop_
_entity.id
_entity.type
_entity.pdbx_description
1 polymer ?
#
loop_
_entity_poly.entity_id
_entity_poly.type
_entity_poly.pdbx_seq_one_letter_code
_entity_poly.pdbx_strand_id
1 'polypeptide(L)'
;MRTVRLAFQALLVATVAVAQTPASPVAGAWEGAIEVGAMKLRIGVSVAVQPDGKLTATMDSPDQGAYGLPLSDVVFGDGVLRFALRMANGSYEGRLNGAGTEIAGTWTQGMAMPLVLRKVEKLTRPARPQDPKPPFPYRSEQVTFGSATGQAMLAGTLTLPEGKGPFPAVVLISGSGAQNRDEEIFGHKPFLVLADHLTRRGIAVLRYDDRGVGKSTGTFAGSTSEDFAADAWAAWQALAGRADIDPKRIGLLGHSEGGLIAPMLAAAHSEIAFIVLMGGPGVPGEHILLAQAAAIMKASGTPEAAVAANTALQKQVFAILREETSMARIAERVGAIPAGSKEASAALVKQTASPWMRFFVLYDPAPVLAKVRCPVLAIGAELDLQVLSDQNLPPIEAALTLGGNRDATVVRLSGLNHLLQPATTGLPAEYAQIEITMAPAALDTITTWMQKRTGLAK
;
A
#
# COMPACT_ATOMS: atom_id res chain seq x y z
N MET A 1 9.03 87.99 2.27
CA MET A 1 10.03 86.92 2.43
C MET A 1 9.69 86.10 3.66
N ARG A 2 9.08 84.95 3.49
CA ARG A 2 8.79 83.94 4.57
C ARG A 2 9.57 82.68 4.29
N THR A 3 10.54 82.46 5.12
CA THR A 3 11.40 81.26 5.09
C THR A 3 10.66 80.08 5.69
N VAL A 4 10.43 79.01 4.86
CA VAL A 4 9.89 77.74 5.29
C VAL A 4 11.06 76.85 5.71
N ARG A 5 11.09 76.39 7.00
CA ARG A 5 12.03 75.41 7.49
C ARG A 5 11.40 74.06 7.30
N LEU A 6 12.01 73.18 6.47
CA LEU A 6 11.72 71.75 6.40
C LEU A 6 12.41 71.05 7.56
N ALA A 7 11.63 70.38 8.38
CA ALA A 7 12.13 69.44 9.39
C ALA A 7 12.25 68.03 8.77
N PHE A 8 13.45 67.50 8.70
CA PHE A 8 13.69 66.09 8.37
C PHE A 8 13.43 65.21 9.62
N GLN A 9 12.39 64.41 9.58
CA GLN A 9 12.21 63.32 10.55
C GLN A 9 13.00 62.09 10.07
N ALA A 10 14.02 61.70 10.83
CA ALA A 10 14.75 60.44 10.63
C ALA A 10 13.88 59.27 11.14
N LEU A 11 13.48 58.40 10.23
CA LEU A 11 12.79 57.17 10.55
C LEU A 11 13.82 56.14 11.06
N LEU A 12 13.81 55.83 12.36
CA LEU A 12 14.61 54.79 12.96
C LEU A 12 13.97 53.45 12.58
N VAL A 13 14.55 52.72 11.65
CA VAL A 13 14.18 51.33 11.34
C VAL A 13 14.83 50.43 12.40
N ALA A 14 14.06 49.99 13.37
CA ALA A 14 14.50 48.98 14.32
C ALA A 14 14.57 47.61 13.61
N THR A 15 15.76 47.16 13.29
CA THR A 15 16.00 45.79 12.86
C THR A 15 15.78 44.87 14.04
N VAL A 16 14.66 44.14 14.03
CA VAL A 16 14.41 43.02 14.94
C VAL A 16 15.37 41.88 14.53
N ALA A 17 16.42 41.69 15.29
CA ALA A 17 17.27 40.50 15.15
C ALA A 17 16.45 39.29 15.58
N VAL A 18 16.04 38.47 14.61
CA VAL A 18 15.47 37.17 14.87
C VAL A 18 16.60 36.33 15.47
N ALA A 19 16.55 36.09 16.77
CA ALA A 19 17.48 35.17 17.44
C ALA A 19 17.38 33.81 16.76
N GLN A 20 18.42 33.37 16.07
CA GLN A 20 18.54 32.02 15.57
C GLN A 20 18.59 31.09 16.76
N THR A 21 17.59 30.26 16.95
CA THR A 21 17.60 29.17 17.93
C THR A 21 18.86 28.32 17.67
N PRO A 22 19.72 28.06 18.68
CA PRO A 22 20.93 27.29 18.46
C PRO A 22 20.56 25.90 17.92
N ALA A 23 21.14 25.53 16.78
CA ALA A 23 20.88 24.24 16.15
C ALA A 23 21.31 23.14 17.12
N SER A 24 20.40 22.24 17.48
CA SER A 24 20.75 21.05 18.30
C SER A 24 21.81 20.24 17.58
N PRO A 25 22.86 19.76 18.26
CA PRO A 25 23.96 19.02 17.63
C PRO A 25 23.49 17.70 16.99
N VAL A 26 22.33 17.19 17.43
CA VAL A 26 21.71 15.96 16.87
C VAL A 26 20.74 16.26 15.74
N ALA A 27 20.47 17.52 15.42
CA ALA A 27 19.63 17.86 14.27
C ALA A 27 20.27 17.43 12.95
N GLY A 28 19.43 16.91 12.04
CA GLY A 28 19.85 16.40 10.74
C GLY A 28 19.51 14.93 10.52
N ALA A 29 20.15 14.34 9.52
CA ALA A 29 19.93 12.95 9.10
C ALA A 29 21.04 12.04 9.63
N TRP A 30 20.64 10.85 10.04
CA TRP A 30 21.52 9.83 10.64
C TRP A 30 21.19 8.47 10.05
N GLU A 31 22.20 7.68 9.73
CA GLU A 31 22.03 6.31 9.21
C GLU A 31 22.84 5.31 10.04
N GLY A 32 22.28 4.12 10.20
CA GLY A 32 22.91 2.99 10.84
C GLY A 32 22.27 1.67 10.41
N ALA A 33 22.61 0.60 11.08
CA ALA A 33 21.98 -0.69 10.85
C ALA A 33 21.91 -1.50 12.16
N ILE A 34 20.84 -2.27 12.29
CA ILE A 34 20.65 -3.27 13.33
C ILE A 34 20.96 -4.64 12.72
N GLU A 35 21.76 -5.45 13.40
CA GLU A 35 22.07 -6.81 12.97
C GLU A 35 21.20 -7.80 13.77
N VAL A 36 20.38 -8.59 13.05
CA VAL A 36 19.52 -9.62 13.61
C VAL A 36 19.88 -10.96 12.99
N GLY A 37 20.72 -11.73 13.65
CA GLY A 37 21.28 -12.96 13.08
C GLY A 37 22.12 -12.66 11.83
N ALA A 38 21.75 -13.24 10.69
CA ALA A 38 22.41 -12.98 9.41
C ALA A 38 21.83 -11.76 8.66
N MET A 39 20.74 -11.17 9.14
CA MET A 39 20.09 -10.02 8.51
C MET A 39 20.66 -8.71 9.06
N LYS A 40 20.87 -7.75 8.16
CA LYS A 40 21.25 -6.38 8.47
C LYS A 40 20.12 -5.45 8.04
N LEU A 41 19.45 -4.82 9.02
CA LEU A 41 18.35 -3.87 8.78
C LEU A 41 18.88 -2.45 8.84
N ARG A 42 18.84 -1.74 7.74
CA ARG A 42 19.19 -0.31 7.69
C ARG A 42 18.16 0.53 8.42
N ILE A 43 18.65 1.49 9.17
CA ILE A 43 17.84 2.45 9.92
C ILE A 43 18.30 3.86 9.54
N GLY A 44 17.35 4.70 9.15
CA GLY A 44 17.54 6.12 8.98
C GLY A 44 16.78 6.89 10.07
N VAL A 45 17.34 7.94 10.62
CA VAL A 45 16.66 8.83 11.58
C VAL A 45 16.85 10.27 11.15
N SER A 46 15.74 11.00 11.00
CA SER A 46 15.74 12.45 10.77
C SER A 46 15.31 13.15 12.05
N VAL A 47 16.16 14.03 12.57
CA VAL A 47 15.86 14.84 13.77
C VAL A 47 15.70 16.30 13.37
N ALA A 48 14.59 16.92 13.75
CA ALA A 48 14.30 18.35 13.50
C ALA A 48 14.09 19.10 14.82
N VAL A 49 14.49 20.36 14.83
CA VAL A 49 14.21 21.30 15.92
C VAL A 49 12.97 22.11 15.54
N GLN A 50 11.98 22.10 16.41
CA GLN A 50 10.75 22.89 16.24
C GLN A 50 10.99 24.35 16.68
N PRO A 51 10.13 25.31 16.28
CA PRO A 51 10.25 26.71 16.67
C PRO A 51 10.24 26.93 18.19
N ASP A 52 9.65 26.03 18.97
CA ASP A 52 9.63 26.05 20.44
C ASP A 52 10.89 25.40 21.07
N GLY A 53 11.85 24.99 20.25
CA GLY A 53 13.10 24.35 20.69
C GLY A 53 12.99 22.84 20.95
N LYS A 54 11.78 22.25 20.87
CA LYS A 54 11.61 20.80 21.03
C LYS A 54 12.14 20.04 19.84
N LEU A 55 12.60 18.82 20.11
CA LEU A 55 13.01 17.88 19.07
C LEU A 55 11.81 17.05 18.61
N THR A 56 11.74 16.87 17.30
CA THR A 56 10.89 15.85 16.67
C THR A 56 11.77 15.00 15.79
N ALA A 57 11.38 13.73 15.59
CA ALA A 57 12.11 12.85 14.70
C ALA A 57 11.21 11.87 13.99
N THR A 58 11.70 11.40 12.85
CA THR A 58 11.12 10.27 12.11
C THR A 58 12.19 9.21 11.88
N MET A 59 11.75 7.95 11.74
CA MET A 59 12.59 6.83 11.41
C MET A 59 12.21 6.22 10.07
N ASP A 60 13.21 5.85 9.29
CA ASP A 60 13.09 5.02 8.09
C ASP A 60 13.67 3.63 8.39
N SER A 61 13.02 2.59 7.90
CA SER A 61 13.55 1.25 7.81
C SER A 61 13.46 0.78 6.34
N PRO A 62 14.46 1.16 5.49
CA PRO A 62 14.38 0.94 4.05
C PRO A 62 14.23 -0.53 3.65
N ASP A 63 14.84 -1.44 4.39
CA ASP A 63 14.79 -2.88 4.10
C ASP A 63 13.41 -3.50 4.46
N GLN A 64 12.62 -2.79 5.24
CA GLN A 64 11.23 -3.13 5.57
C GLN A 64 10.23 -2.26 4.78
N GLY A 65 10.70 -1.38 3.91
CA GLY A 65 9.88 -0.46 3.13
C GLY A 65 9.11 0.56 3.96
N ALA A 66 9.52 0.79 5.19
CA ALA A 66 8.86 1.70 6.11
C ALA A 66 9.61 3.04 6.17
N TYR A 67 8.90 4.14 5.91
CA TYR A 67 9.49 5.48 5.83
C TYR A 67 8.68 6.49 6.62
N GLY A 68 9.39 7.48 7.20
CA GLY A 68 8.75 8.58 7.90
C GLY A 68 7.98 8.16 9.17
N LEU A 69 8.33 7.03 9.78
CA LEU A 69 7.68 6.55 11.00
C LEU A 69 7.86 7.57 12.13
N PRO A 70 6.78 8.10 12.72
CA PRO A 70 6.90 9.13 13.75
C PRO A 70 7.52 8.56 15.01
N LEU A 71 8.57 9.23 15.51
CA LEU A 71 9.19 8.91 16.77
C LEU A 71 8.59 9.76 17.89
N SER A 72 8.41 9.18 19.04
CA SER A 72 7.96 9.83 20.28
C SER A 72 9.09 9.96 21.28
N ASP A 73 8.88 10.79 22.32
CA ASP A 73 9.80 10.96 23.44
C ASP A 73 11.22 11.36 22.99
N VAL A 74 11.32 12.20 21.95
CA VAL A 74 12.59 12.62 21.37
C VAL A 74 13.25 13.66 22.27
N VAL A 75 14.33 13.26 22.96
CA VAL A 75 15.05 14.11 23.90
C VAL A 75 16.55 13.99 23.67
N PHE A 76 17.25 15.14 23.72
CA PHE A 76 18.71 15.18 23.76
C PHE A 76 19.16 15.95 25.02
N GLY A 77 19.90 15.30 25.89
CA GLY A 77 20.44 15.88 27.10
C GLY A 77 21.67 15.11 27.56
N ASP A 78 22.64 15.79 28.20
CA ASP A 78 23.90 15.21 28.69
C ASP A 78 24.68 14.40 27.64
N GLY A 79 24.55 14.82 26.35
CA GLY A 79 25.17 14.15 25.22
C GLY A 79 24.48 12.86 24.77
N VAL A 80 23.27 12.57 25.26
CA VAL A 80 22.53 11.35 24.96
C VAL A 80 21.25 11.69 24.23
N LEU A 81 21.04 11.05 23.07
CA LEU A 81 19.79 11.07 22.31
C LEU A 81 18.93 9.87 22.72
N ARG A 82 17.65 10.15 23.04
CA ARG A 82 16.62 9.14 23.31
C ARG A 82 15.41 9.36 22.42
N PHE A 83 14.80 8.28 21.98
CA PHE A 83 13.50 8.29 21.30
C PHE A 83 12.83 6.92 21.38
N ALA A 84 11.52 6.88 21.09
CA ALA A 84 10.75 5.64 21.02
C ALA A 84 9.95 5.54 19.72
N LEU A 85 9.84 4.32 19.21
CA LEU A 85 8.91 3.93 18.14
C LEU A 85 7.77 3.12 18.78
N ARG A 86 6.76 3.82 19.30
CA ARG A 86 5.68 3.20 20.10
C ARG A 86 4.91 2.13 19.35
N MET A 87 4.67 2.32 18.04
CA MET A 87 3.95 1.37 17.21
C MET A 87 4.63 -0.01 17.11
N ALA A 88 5.94 -0.07 17.33
CA ALA A 88 6.74 -1.29 17.30
C ALA A 88 7.29 -1.69 18.68
N ASN A 89 6.87 -1.04 19.77
CA ASN A 89 7.43 -1.20 21.12
C ASN A 89 8.96 -1.10 21.13
N GLY A 90 9.52 -0.21 20.29
CA GLY A 90 10.95 0.01 20.14
C GLY A 90 11.40 1.28 20.85
N SER A 91 12.65 1.29 21.37
CA SER A 91 13.28 2.48 21.92
C SER A 91 14.77 2.50 21.60
N TYR A 92 15.32 3.70 21.57
CA TYR A 92 16.74 3.94 21.33
C TYR A 92 17.31 4.86 22.41
N GLU A 93 18.52 4.53 22.87
CA GLU A 93 19.35 5.41 23.68
C GLU A 93 20.78 5.35 23.15
N GLY A 94 21.37 6.51 22.80
CA GLY A 94 22.72 6.56 22.26
C GLY A 94 23.43 7.87 22.59
N ARG A 95 24.76 7.80 22.75
CA ARG A 95 25.64 8.93 23.09
C ARG A 95 26.29 9.49 21.84
N LEU A 96 26.17 10.81 21.67
CA LEU A 96 26.85 11.57 20.63
C LEU A 96 28.36 11.64 20.94
N ASN A 97 29.19 11.38 19.94
CA ASN A 97 30.62 11.55 20.04
C ASN A 97 31.02 13.04 20.08
N GLY A 98 32.27 13.33 20.51
CA GLY A 98 32.77 14.71 20.64
C GLY A 98 32.86 15.45 19.28
N ALA A 99 32.90 14.74 18.16
CA ALA A 99 32.95 15.32 16.81
C ALA A 99 31.53 15.64 16.24
N GLY A 100 30.46 15.19 16.90
CA GLY A 100 29.10 15.40 16.42
C GLY A 100 28.72 14.58 15.17
N THR A 101 29.44 13.51 14.87
CA THR A 101 29.32 12.71 13.63
C THR A 101 28.79 11.30 13.84
N GLU A 102 28.73 10.83 15.08
CA GLU A 102 28.29 9.47 15.42
C GLU A 102 27.54 9.45 16.74
N ILE A 103 26.46 8.68 16.79
CA ILE A 103 25.70 8.38 18.00
C ILE A 103 25.75 6.87 18.20
N ALA A 104 26.56 6.43 19.17
CA ALA A 104 26.68 5.02 19.52
C ALA A 104 25.69 4.67 20.62
N GLY A 105 24.84 3.66 20.38
CA GLY A 105 23.77 3.34 21.31
C GLY A 105 23.18 1.95 21.15
N THR A 106 22.02 1.79 21.75
CA THR A 106 21.28 0.53 21.82
C THR A 106 19.84 0.76 21.35
N TRP A 107 19.40 -0.04 20.41
CA TRP A 107 18.00 -0.23 20.06
C TRP A 107 17.44 -1.37 20.89
N THR A 108 16.30 -1.16 21.53
CA THR A 108 15.62 -2.18 22.33
C THR A 108 14.23 -2.43 21.76
N GLN A 109 13.98 -3.66 21.29
CA GLN A 109 12.69 -4.13 20.80
C GLN A 109 12.55 -5.62 21.14
N GLY A 110 12.03 -5.89 22.34
CA GLY A 110 12.05 -7.23 22.93
C GLY A 110 13.42 -7.64 23.44
N MET A 111 14.49 -7.39 22.66
CA MET A 111 15.89 -7.57 23.03
C MET A 111 16.70 -6.31 22.74
N ALA A 112 17.82 -6.16 23.43
CA ALA A 112 18.74 -5.05 23.21
C ALA A 112 19.73 -5.38 22.06
N MET A 113 19.87 -4.46 21.10
CA MET A 113 20.73 -4.62 19.93
C MET A 113 21.58 -3.37 19.74
N PRO A 114 22.88 -3.49 19.45
CA PRO A 114 23.71 -2.35 19.13
C PRO A 114 23.18 -1.61 17.89
N LEU A 115 23.12 -0.26 17.96
CA LEU A 115 22.84 0.58 16.81
C LEU A 115 23.73 1.81 16.86
N VAL A 116 24.60 1.93 15.89
CA VAL A 116 25.44 3.10 15.70
C VAL A 116 24.88 3.91 14.54
N LEU A 117 24.46 5.15 14.85
CA LEU A 117 23.95 6.11 13.88
C LEU A 117 25.07 7.07 13.46
N ARG A 118 25.33 7.18 12.15
CA ARG A 118 26.31 8.09 11.56
C ARG A 118 25.62 9.23 10.87
N LYS A 119 26.14 10.44 11.07
CA LYS A 119 25.59 11.64 10.44
C LYS A 119 25.79 11.58 8.93
N VAL A 120 24.71 11.85 8.19
CA VAL A 120 24.72 11.92 6.74
C VAL A 120 24.09 13.26 6.28
N GLU A 121 24.35 13.66 5.06
CA GLU A 121 23.74 14.87 4.50
C GLU A 121 22.21 14.70 4.35
N LYS A 122 21.80 13.51 3.87
CA LYS A 122 20.39 13.10 3.73
C LYS A 122 20.26 11.59 3.84
N LEU A 123 19.08 11.12 4.24
CA LEU A 123 18.80 9.68 4.27
C LEU A 123 18.84 9.06 2.86
N THR A 124 19.44 7.89 2.79
CA THR A 124 19.50 7.11 1.55
C THR A 124 18.16 6.39 1.38
N ARG A 125 17.41 6.81 0.37
CA ARG A 125 16.17 6.15 -0.04
C ARG A 125 16.29 5.67 -1.48
N PRO A 126 15.75 4.49 -1.83
CA PRO A 126 15.69 4.07 -3.22
C PRO A 126 14.99 5.14 -4.07
N ALA A 127 15.51 5.36 -5.27
CA ALA A 127 14.86 6.28 -6.21
C ALA A 127 13.49 5.74 -6.61
N ARG A 128 12.54 6.65 -6.87
CA ARG A 128 11.21 6.32 -7.43
C ARG A 128 11.02 7.14 -8.70
N PRO A 129 11.70 6.77 -9.80
CA PRO A 129 11.73 7.61 -11.00
C PRO A 129 10.38 7.73 -11.69
N GLN A 130 9.45 6.81 -11.43
CA GLN A 130 8.10 6.84 -12.00
C GLN A 130 7.10 7.69 -11.20
N ASP A 131 7.47 8.14 -10.00
CA ASP A 131 6.58 9.02 -9.23
C ASP A 131 6.34 10.32 -10.01
N PRO A 132 5.10 10.62 -10.40
CA PRO A 132 4.80 11.79 -11.20
C PRO A 132 5.05 13.06 -10.41
N LYS A 133 5.60 14.08 -11.08
CA LYS A 133 5.94 15.38 -10.50
C LYS A 133 5.15 16.49 -11.18
N PRO A 134 4.64 17.47 -10.42
CA PRO A 134 3.98 18.65 -11.00
C PRO A 134 5.00 19.51 -11.81
N PRO A 135 4.52 20.28 -12.80
CA PRO A 135 3.12 20.42 -13.21
C PRO A 135 2.63 19.20 -14.01
N PHE A 136 1.40 18.74 -13.72
CA PHE A 136 0.79 17.63 -14.44
C PHE A 136 0.09 18.13 -15.72
N PRO A 137 0.15 17.41 -16.86
CA PRO A 137 -0.58 17.77 -18.08
C PRO A 137 -2.03 17.24 -18.04
N TYR A 138 -2.66 17.25 -16.86
CA TYR A 138 -4.02 16.79 -16.62
C TYR A 138 -4.56 17.45 -15.34
N ARG A 139 -5.89 17.44 -15.17
CA ARG A 139 -6.53 17.94 -13.93
C ARG A 139 -6.46 16.89 -12.84
N SER A 140 -6.25 17.32 -11.61
CA SER A 140 -6.27 16.47 -10.42
C SER A 140 -7.18 17.10 -9.38
N GLU A 141 -8.22 16.36 -8.98
CA GLU A 141 -9.28 16.85 -8.08
C GLU A 141 -9.35 15.95 -6.85
N GLN A 142 -9.43 16.58 -5.66
CA GLN A 142 -9.79 15.84 -4.44
C GLN A 142 -11.31 15.66 -4.45
N VAL A 143 -11.76 14.43 -4.23
CA VAL A 143 -13.17 14.08 -4.22
C VAL A 143 -13.52 13.35 -2.93
N THR A 144 -14.80 13.47 -2.51
CA THR A 144 -15.36 12.69 -1.41
C THR A 144 -16.72 12.15 -1.83
N PHE A 145 -17.03 10.93 -1.42
CA PHE A 145 -18.30 10.27 -1.71
C PHE A 145 -18.68 9.32 -0.57
N GLY A 146 -19.96 9.14 -0.36
CA GLY A 146 -20.47 8.23 0.68
C GLY A 146 -20.30 6.78 0.26
N SER A 147 -19.89 5.90 1.19
CA SER A 147 -19.98 4.45 1.03
C SER A 147 -21.42 4.03 0.71
N ALA A 148 -21.61 3.02 -0.10
CA ALA A 148 -22.94 2.50 -0.44
C ALA A 148 -23.73 2.02 0.80
N THR A 149 -23.02 1.63 1.86
CA THR A 149 -23.63 1.24 3.14
C THR A 149 -23.93 2.44 4.05
N GLY A 150 -23.52 3.66 3.69
CA GLY A 150 -23.63 4.87 4.52
C GLY A 150 -22.73 4.90 5.75
N GLN A 151 -21.83 3.94 5.90
CA GLN A 151 -20.97 3.80 7.10
C GLN A 151 -19.65 4.57 7.00
N ALA A 152 -19.30 5.08 5.84
CA ALA A 152 -18.06 5.81 5.61
C ALA A 152 -18.24 6.94 4.58
N MET A 153 -17.50 8.02 4.77
CA MET A 153 -17.20 9.00 3.73
C MET A 153 -15.80 8.69 3.19
N LEU A 154 -15.72 8.35 1.93
CA LEU A 154 -14.49 7.97 1.26
C LEU A 154 -13.86 9.18 0.60
N ALA A 155 -12.55 9.33 0.78
CA ALA A 155 -11.77 10.41 0.19
C ALA A 155 -10.88 9.87 -0.92
N GLY A 156 -10.94 10.50 -2.09
CA GLY A 156 -10.20 10.07 -3.27
C GLY A 156 -9.50 11.21 -4.00
N THR A 157 -8.77 10.82 -5.02
CA THR A 157 -8.20 11.71 -6.03
C THR A 157 -8.68 11.23 -7.40
N LEU A 158 -9.37 12.11 -8.11
CA LEU A 158 -9.75 11.91 -9.50
C LEU A 158 -8.77 12.67 -10.41
N THR A 159 -8.11 11.95 -11.30
CA THR A 159 -7.32 12.56 -12.37
C THR A 159 -8.12 12.51 -13.68
N LEU A 160 -8.16 13.62 -14.40
CA LEU A 160 -8.95 13.82 -15.59
C LEU A 160 -8.06 14.26 -16.75
N PRO A 161 -8.14 13.63 -17.92
CA PRO A 161 -7.39 14.04 -19.08
C PRO A 161 -7.63 15.51 -19.46
N GLU A 162 -6.75 16.08 -20.26
CA GLU A 162 -6.94 17.40 -20.82
C GLU A 162 -8.14 17.42 -21.79
N GLY A 163 -8.90 18.51 -21.78
CA GLY A 163 -10.09 18.68 -22.65
C GLY A 163 -11.40 18.71 -21.86
N LYS A 164 -12.52 18.58 -22.59
CA LYS A 164 -13.87 18.75 -22.02
C LYS A 164 -14.59 17.45 -21.64
N GLY A 165 -14.13 16.31 -22.11
CA GLY A 165 -14.84 15.04 -21.93
C GLY A 165 -16.10 14.92 -22.82
N PRO A 166 -17.04 13.99 -22.56
CA PRO A 166 -16.97 13.03 -21.45
C PRO A 166 -15.89 11.96 -21.66
N PHE A 167 -15.09 11.73 -20.60
CA PHE A 167 -13.97 10.80 -20.64
C PHE A 167 -14.40 9.39 -20.26
N PRO A 168 -13.79 8.33 -20.82
CA PRO A 168 -13.80 7.02 -20.19
C PRO A 168 -13.07 7.07 -18.87
N ALA A 169 -13.44 6.19 -17.93
CA ALA A 169 -12.87 6.21 -16.60
C ALA A 169 -12.64 4.81 -16.03
N VAL A 170 -11.80 4.75 -15.00
CA VAL A 170 -11.58 3.54 -14.21
C VAL A 170 -11.49 3.88 -12.72
N VAL A 171 -12.09 3.02 -11.89
CA VAL A 171 -11.88 3.00 -10.44
C VAL A 171 -10.78 2.01 -10.13
N LEU A 172 -9.77 2.42 -9.36
CA LEU A 172 -8.74 1.52 -8.85
C LEU A 172 -9.16 0.98 -7.49
N ILE A 173 -9.08 -0.34 -7.32
CA ILE A 173 -9.46 -1.07 -6.11
C ILE A 173 -8.21 -1.73 -5.55
N SER A 174 -7.81 -1.34 -4.36
CA SER A 174 -6.58 -1.79 -3.69
C SER A 174 -6.61 -3.28 -3.29
N GLY A 175 -5.42 -3.81 -3.04
CA GLY A 175 -5.22 -5.13 -2.45
C GLY A 175 -5.55 -5.17 -0.96
N SER A 176 -5.30 -6.33 -0.34
CA SER A 176 -5.60 -6.57 1.07
C SER A 176 -4.79 -5.70 2.03
N GLY A 177 -5.41 -5.36 3.15
CA GLY A 177 -4.83 -4.49 4.16
C GLY A 177 -5.35 -3.05 4.04
N ALA A 178 -5.07 -2.24 5.05
CA ALA A 178 -5.50 -0.86 5.13
C ALA A 178 -4.67 0.02 4.18
N GLN A 179 -5.18 0.28 2.99
CA GLN A 179 -4.46 0.94 1.90
C GLN A 179 -4.90 2.40 1.73
N ASN A 180 -3.91 3.28 1.51
CA ASN A 180 -4.22 4.61 1.01
C ASN A 180 -4.49 4.57 -0.51
N ARG A 181 -5.00 5.66 -1.06
CA ARG A 181 -5.38 5.79 -2.48
C ARG A 181 -4.25 5.52 -3.48
N ASP A 182 -3.00 5.55 -3.04
CA ASP A 182 -1.83 5.30 -3.88
C ASP A 182 -1.38 3.84 -3.81
N GLU A 183 -2.05 3.02 -2.95
CA GLU A 183 -1.64 1.67 -2.61
C GLU A 183 -0.16 1.66 -2.18
N GLU A 184 0.19 2.56 -1.27
CA GLU A 184 1.58 2.80 -0.88
C GLU A 184 2.13 1.62 -0.08
N ILE A 185 3.08 0.91 -0.69
CA ILE A 185 3.71 -0.26 -0.10
C ILE A 185 5.22 -0.26 -0.41
N PHE A 186 6.05 -0.49 0.59
CA PHE A 186 7.52 -0.49 0.46
C PHE A 186 8.08 0.79 -0.20
N GLY A 187 7.43 1.94 0.03
CA GLY A 187 7.80 3.23 -0.57
C GLY A 187 7.47 3.37 -2.07
N HIS A 188 6.78 2.39 -2.64
CA HIS A 188 6.17 2.49 -3.98
C HIS A 188 4.73 2.99 -3.88
N LYS A 189 4.26 3.60 -4.98
CA LYS A 189 2.88 4.11 -5.13
C LYS A 189 2.29 3.60 -6.45
N PRO A 190 1.97 2.29 -6.54
CA PRO A 190 1.53 1.67 -7.79
C PRO A 190 0.35 2.38 -8.42
N PHE A 191 -0.66 2.74 -7.63
CA PHE A 191 -1.85 3.40 -8.14
C PHE A 191 -1.61 4.86 -8.55
N LEU A 192 -0.66 5.55 -7.92
CA LEU A 192 -0.25 6.89 -8.37
C LEU A 192 0.40 6.83 -9.75
N VAL A 193 1.33 5.88 -9.95
CA VAL A 193 2.03 5.68 -11.23
C VAL A 193 1.05 5.27 -12.32
N LEU A 194 0.18 4.30 -12.03
CA LEU A 194 -0.82 3.82 -12.98
C LEU A 194 -1.82 4.92 -13.36
N ALA A 195 -2.27 5.73 -12.39
CA ALA A 195 -3.19 6.83 -12.64
C ALA A 195 -2.57 7.90 -13.55
N ASP A 196 -1.31 8.31 -13.28
CA ASP A 196 -0.60 9.24 -14.15
C ASP A 196 -0.48 8.68 -15.58
N HIS A 197 -0.09 7.42 -15.71
CA HIS A 197 0.10 6.76 -17.00
C HIS A 197 -1.19 6.68 -17.82
N LEU A 198 -2.31 6.29 -17.20
CA LEU A 198 -3.63 6.17 -17.85
C LEU A 198 -4.21 7.55 -18.18
N THR A 199 -4.09 8.51 -17.26
CA THR A 199 -4.69 9.84 -17.47
C THR A 199 -4.01 10.60 -18.61
N ARG A 200 -2.70 10.49 -18.74
CA ARG A 200 -1.95 11.03 -19.91
C ARG A 200 -2.39 10.40 -21.24
N ARG A 201 -3.06 9.24 -21.19
CA ARG A 201 -3.53 8.50 -22.37
C ARG A 201 -5.04 8.54 -22.57
N GLY A 202 -5.71 9.49 -21.91
CA GLY A 202 -7.11 9.81 -22.18
C GLY A 202 -8.12 9.09 -21.29
N ILE A 203 -7.70 8.38 -20.24
CA ILE A 203 -8.59 7.66 -19.33
C ILE A 203 -8.58 8.35 -17.97
N ALA A 204 -9.73 8.80 -17.49
CA ALA A 204 -9.88 9.34 -16.15
C ALA A 204 -9.69 8.24 -15.09
N VAL A 205 -9.07 8.56 -13.95
CA VAL A 205 -8.77 7.57 -12.92
C VAL A 205 -9.21 8.07 -11.56
N LEU A 206 -10.06 7.30 -10.89
CA LEU A 206 -10.41 7.49 -9.50
C LEU A 206 -9.69 6.45 -8.63
N ARG A 207 -8.92 6.93 -7.66
CA ARG A 207 -8.30 6.16 -6.60
C ARG A 207 -8.68 6.78 -5.26
N TYR A 208 -8.94 5.95 -4.25
CA TYR A 208 -9.49 6.41 -2.98
C TYR A 208 -8.82 5.69 -1.80
N ASP A 209 -8.81 6.35 -0.64
CA ASP A 209 -8.35 5.75 0.61
C ASP A 209 -9.42 4.77 1.10
N ASP A 210 -9.03 3.59 1.54
CA ASP A 210 -9.95 2.63 2.15
C ASP A 210 -10.66 3.24 3.36
N ARG A 211 -11.83 2.69 3.72
CA ARG A 211 -12.55 3.10 4.92
C ARG A 211 -11.65 3.07 6.16
N GLY A 212 -11.63 4.16 6.93
CA GLY A 212 -10.80 4.32 8.13
C GLY A 212 -9.31 4.54 7.86
N VAL A 213 -8.92 4.79 6.60
CA VAL A 213 -7.53 5.05 6.19
C VAL A 213 -7.40 6.47 5.62
N GLY A 214 -6.25 7.07 5.77
CA GLY A 214 -5.91 8.36 5.18
C GLY A 214 -6.91 9.46 5.54
N LYS A 215 -7.68 9.94 4.56
CA LYS A 215 -8.74 10.94 4.74
C LYS A 215 -10.15 10.35 4.73
N SER A 216 -10.30 9.06 4.52
CA SER A 216 -11.58 8.37 4.59
C SER A 216 -12.01 8.16 6.05
N THR A 217 -13.31 8.33 6.31
CA THR A 217 -13.90 8.00 7.61
C THR A 217 -14.32 6.53 7.67
N GLY A 218 -14.95 6.11 8.76
CA GLY A 218 -15.38 4.74 8.97
C GLY A 218 -14.33 3.90 9.67
N THR A 219 -14.45 2.58 9.57
CA THR A 219 -13.58 1.64 10.26
C THR A 219 -13.16 0.52 9.32
N PHE A 220 -11.85 0.33 9.18
CA PHE A 220 -11.28 -0.78 8.42
C PHE A 220 -11.42 -2.11 9.18
N ALA A 221 -11.13 -2.09 10.49
CA ALA A 221 -11.19 -3.29 11.32
C ALA A 221 -12.61 -3.88 11.36
N GLY A 222 -12.71 -5.18 11.10
CA GLY A 222 -13.97 -5.90 11.05
C GLY A 222 -14.68 -5.89 9.70
N SER A 223 -14.22 -5.08 8.73
CA SER A 223 -14.73 -5.09 7.36
C SER A 223 -14.27 -6.34 6.60
N THR A 224 -15.03 -6.70 5.57
CA THR A 224 -14.75 -7.83 4.67
C THR A 224 -14.63 -7.33 3.22
N SER A 225 -14.26 -8.21 2.30
CA SER A 225 -14.23 -7.85 0.87
C SER A 225 -15.61 -7.45 0.32
N GLU A 226 -16.72 -7.85 0.96
CA GLU A 226 -18.07 -7.37 0.60
C GLU A 226 -18.25 -5.89 0.96
N ASP A 227 -17.73 -5.46 2.12
CA ASP A 227 -17.75 -4.05 2.51
C ASP A 227 -16.91 -3.20 1.56
N PHE A 228 -15.74 -3.69 1.16
CA PHE A 228 -14.87 -3.02 0.20
C PHE A 228 -15.46 -3.02 -1.21
N ALA A 229 -16.23 -4.05 -1.59
CA ALA A 229 -17.01 -4.05 -2.82
C ALA A 229 -18.09 -2.95 -2.81
N ALA A 230 -18.79 -2.76 -1.69
CA ALA A 230 -19.76 -1.67 -1.53
C ALA A 230 -19.09 -0.28 -1.65
N ASP A 231 -17.87 -0.12 -1.14
CA ASP A 231 -17.09 1.11 -1.29
C ASP A 231 -16.66 1.35 -2.74
N ALA A 232 -16.18 0.33 -3.43
CA ALA A 232 -15.80 0.42 -4.83
C ALA A 232 -17.01 0.70 -5.75
N TRP A 233 -18.19 0.17 -5.40
CA TRP A 233 -19.43 0.49 -6.10
C TRP A 233 -19.81 1.96 -5.92
N ALA A 234 -19.69 2.51 -4.71
CA ALA A 234 -19.92 3.93 -4.46
C ALA A 234 -18.95 4.83 -5.24
N ALA A 235 -17.69 4.40 -5.38
CA ALA A 235 -16.70 5.10 -6.22
C ALA A 235 -17.11 5.10 -7.70
N TRP A 236 -17.60 3.97 -8.22
CA TRP A 236 -18.14 3.88 -9.57
C TRP A 236 -19.35 4.81 -9.76
N GLN A 237 -20.30 4.82 -8.81
CA GLN A 237 -21.48 5.70 -8.86
C GLN A 237 -21.09 7.19 -8.81
N ALA A 238 -20.09 7.55 -8.01
CA ALA A 238 -19.57 8.91 -7.96
C ALA A 238 -19.00 9.37 -9.31
N LEU A 239 -18.34 8.49 -10.05
CA LEU A 239 -17.90 8.78 -11.43
C LEU A 239 -19.10 8.88 -12.39
N ALA A 240 -20.05 7.95 -12.33
CA ALA A 240 -21.19 7.90 -13.24
C ALA A 240 -22.11 9.13 -13.11
N GLY A 241 -22.14 9.78 -11.96
CA GLY A 241 -22.89 11.02 -11.71
C GLY A 241 -22.24 12.29 -12.27
N ARG A 242 -21.05 12.21 -12.87
CA ARG A 242 -20.33 13.38 -13.38
C ARG A 242 -20.61 13.65 -14.86
N ALA A 243 -20.80 14.92 -15.20
CA ALA A 243 -21.04 15.33 -16.60
C ALA A 243 -19.80 15.20 -17.50
N ASP A 244 -18.58 15.20 -16.92
CA ASP A 244 -17.33 15.08 -17.65
C ASP A 244 -16.82 13.62 -17.78
N ILE A 245 -17.61 12.63 -17.29
CA ILE A 245 -17.34 11.20 -17.41
C ILE A 245 -18.44 10.53 -18.24
N ASP A 246 -18.07 9.61 -19.12
CA ASP A 246 -19.01 8.78 -19.86
C ASP A 246 -19.41 7.54 -19.05
N PRO A 247 -20.65 7.47 -18.52
CA PRO A 247 -21.05 6.36 -17.66
C PRO A 247 -21.06 4.99 -18.37
N LYS A 248 -21.08 4.96 -19.69
CA LYS A 248 -21.01 3.73 -20.48
C LYS A 248 -19.58 3.21 -20.67
N ARG A 249 -18.59 3.97 -20.25
CA ARG A 249 -17.15 3.64 -20.39
C ARG A 249 -16.41 3.70 -19.06
N ILE A 250 -17.10 3.37 -17.96
CA ILE A 250 -16.48 3.25 -16.64
C ILE A 250 -16.21 1.79 -16.35
N GLY A 251 -14.93 1.45 -16.11
CA GLY A 251 -14.49 0.13 -15.70
C GLY A 251 -13.95 0.11 -14.28
N LEU A 252 -13.55 -1.09 -13.83
CA LEU A 252 -12.87 -1.34 -12.58
C LEU A 252 -11.49 -1.96 -12.85
N LEU A 253 -10.49 -1.60 -12.06
CA LEU A 253 -9.19 -2.26 -12.06
C LEU A 253 -8.86 -2.60 -10.61
N GLY A 254 -8.74 -3.89 -10.31
CA GLY A 254 -8.42 -4.38 -8.98
C GLY A 254 -7.07 -5.06 -8.93
N HIS A 255 -6.28 -4.74 -7.90
CA HIS A 255 -5.03 -5.41 -7.60
C HIS A 255 -5.24 -6.41 -6.47
N SER A 256 -4.70 -7.63 -6.59
CA SER A 256 -4.75 -8.65 -5.53
C SER A 256 -6.21 -8.88 -5.07
N GLU A 257 -6.57 -8.60 -3.81
CA GLU A 257 -7.96 -8.66 -3.31
C GLU A 257 -8.92 -7.79 -4.14
N GLY A 258 -8.46 -6.62 -4.64
CA GLY A 258 -9.26 -5.81 -5.57
C GLY A 258 -9.62 -6.57 -6.84
N GLY A 259 -8.75 -7.50 -7.28
CA GLY A 259 -9.02 -8.43 -8.39
C GLY A 259 -10.07 -9.50 -8.06
N LEU A 260 -10.39 -9.72 -6.79
CA LEU A 260 -11.53 -10.52 -6.34
C LEU A 260 -12.80 -9.66 -6.25
N ILE A 261 -12.67 -8.40 -5.85
CA ILE A 261 -13.78 -7.45 -5.67
C ILE A 261 -14.37 -7.01 -7.04
N ALA A 262 -13.53 -6.73 -8.03
CA ALA A 262 -13.99 -6.28 -9.33
C ALA A 262 -14.97 -7.27 -10.00
N PRO A 263 -14.74 -8.59 -10.04
CA PRO A 263 -15.70 -9.58 -10.50
C PRO A 263 -16.99 -9.62 -9.68
N MET A 264 -16.94 -9.43 -8.34
CA MET A 264 -18.15 -9.38 -7.51
C MET A 264 -19.11 -8.30 -8.00
N LEU A 265 -18.56 -7.12 -8.27
CA LEU A 265 -19.33 -5.99 -8.78
C LEU A 265 -19.78 -6.19 -10.23
N ALA A 266 -18.91 -6.67 -11.10
CA ALA A 266 -19.24 -6.89 -12.52
C ALA A 266 -20.31 -8.00 -12.73
N ALA A 267 -20.38 -8.97 -11.81
CA ALA A 267 -21.42 -9.98 -11.81
C ALA A 267 -22.78 -9.45 -11.31
N ALA A 268 -22.78 -8.40 -10.48
CA ALA A 268 -23.97 -7.80 -9.91
C ALA A 268 -24.48 -6.57 -10.70
N HIS A 269 -23.61 -5.88 -11.42
CA HIS A 269 -23.87 -4.59 -12.07
C HIS A 269 -23.45 -4.63 -13.54
N SER A 270 -24.43 -4.76 -14.42
CA SER A 270 -24.22 -4.83 -15.89
C SER A 270 -23.73 -3.52 -16.52
N GLU A 271 -23.79 -2.42 -15.77
CA GLU A 271 -23.35 -1.08 -16.17
C GLU A 271 -21.81 -0.95 -16.20
N ILE A 272 -21.09 -1.86 -15.53
CA ILE A 272 -19.64 -1.87 -15.54
C ILE A 272 -19.13 -2.25 -16.91
N ALA A 273 -18.43 -1.32 -17.56
CA ALA A 273 -18.04 -1.45 -18.96
C ALA A 273 -16.95 -2.50 -19.22
N PHE A 274 -16.04 -2.70 -18.26
CA PHE A 274 -14.94 -3.67 -18.31
C PHE A 274 -14.29 -3.84 -16.92
N ILE A 275 -13.55 -4.93 -16.73
CA ILE A 275 -12.72 -5.12 -15.54
C ILE A 275 -11.30 -5.54 -15.90
N VAL A 276 -10.34 -5.12 -15.05
CA VAL A 276 -8.94 -5.54 -15.12
C VAL A 276 -8.55 -6.14 -13.77
N LEU A 277 -8.01 -7.35 -13.79
CA LEU A 277 -7.57 -8.10 -12.61
C LEU A 277 -6.04 -8.18 -12.63
N MET A 278 -5.39 -7.45 -11.74
CA MET A 278 -3.93 -7.48 -11.57
C MET A 278 -3.59 -8.41 -10.41
N GLY A 279 -2.99 -9.57 -10.68
CA GLY A 279 -2.68 -10.55 -9.64
C GLY A 279 -3.93 -10.97 -8.85
N GLY A 280 -5.09 -11.07 -9.53
CA GLY A 280 -6.38 -11.37 -8.91
C GLY A 280 -6.56 -12.87 -8.61
N PRO A 281 -7.33 -13.22 -7.55
CA PRO A 281 -7.68 -14.58 -7.18
C PRO A 281 -8.53 -15.32 -8.22
N GLY A 282 -8.13 -16.55 -8.55
CA GLY A 282 -8.89 -17.49 -9.40
C GLY A 282 -9.36 -18.74 -8.69
N VAL A 283 -8.88 -18.96 -7.46
CA VAL A 283 -9.20 -20.10 -6.61
C VAL A 283 -9.62 -19.64 -5.21
N PRO A 284 -10.24 -20.50 -4.38
CA PRO A 284 -10.58 -20.15 -3.00
C PRO A 284 -9.40 -19.62 -2.20
N GLY A 285 -9.66 -18.65 -1.32
CA GLY A 285 -8.62 -17.94 -0.56
C GLY A 285 -7.73 -18.86 0.27
N GLU A 286 -8.27 -19.96 0.81
CA GLU A 286 -7.44 -20.95 1.51
C GLU A 286 -6.34 -21.55 0.62
N HIS A 287 -6.63 -21.81 -0.65
CA HIS A 287 -5.65 -22.35 -1.59
C HIS A 287 -4.58 -21.32 -1.92
N ILE A 288 -4.96 -20.05 -2.03
CA ILE A 288 -4.02 -18.95 -2.26
C ILE A 288 -3.06 -18.84 -1.08
N LEU A 289 -3.57 -18.76 0.15
CA LEU A 289 -2.75 -18.54 1.35
C LEU A 289 -1.81 -19.71 1.61
N LEU A 290 -2.25 -20.96 1.37
CA LEU A 290 -1.37 -22.12 1.47
C LEU A 290 -0.24 -22.10 0.44
N ALA A 291 -0.56 -21.77 -0.82
CA ALA A 291 0.42 -21.71 -1.90
C ALA A 291 1.40 -20.53 -1.70
N GLN A 292 0.90 -19.36 -1.34
CA GLN A 292 1.68 -18.17 -1.02
C GLN A 292 2.71 -18.44 0.07
N ALA A 293 2.26 -18.98 1.22
CA ALA A 293 3.17 -19.26 2.33
C ALA A 293 4.25 -20.27 1.93
N ALA A 294 3.87 -21.36 1.25
CA ALA A 294 4.81 -22.35 0.78
C ALA A 294 5.82 -21.77 -0.24
N ALA A 295 5.35 -20.98 -1.20
CA ALA A 295 6.20 -20.36 -2.23
C ALA A 295 7.22 -19.40 -1.62
N ILE A 296 6.76 -18.49 -0.74
CA ILE A 296 7.64 -17.52 -0.06
C ILE A 296 8.67 -18.24 0.82
N MET A 297 8.25 -19.23 1.61
CA MET A 297 9.15 -19.99 2.48
C MET A 297 10.21 -20.74 1.66
N LYS A 298 9.82 -21.40 0.57
CA LYS A 298 10.75 -22.12 -0.33
C LYS A 298 11.73 -21.14 -1.00
N ALA A 299 11.25 -20.05 -1.54
CA ALA A 299 12.08 -19.02 -2.16
C ALA A 299 13.05 -18.38 -1.15
N SER A 300 12.70 -18.35 0.13
CA SER A 300 13.57 -17.88 1.24
C SER A 300 14.54 -18.96 1.74
N GLY A 301 14.59 -20.16 1.13
CA GLY A 301 15.48 -21.24 1.54
C GLY A 301 15.03 -22.00 2.80
N THR A 302 13.76 -21.88 3.19
CA THR A 302 13.23 -22.60 4.36
C THR A 302 13.20 -24.12 4.08
N PRO A 303 13.68 -24.96 5.03
CA PRO A 303 13.66 -26.41 4.87
C PRO A 303 12.25 -26.96 4.63
N GLU A 304 12.12 -27.98 3.78
CA GLU A 304 10.82 -28.56 3.38
C GLU A 304 9.99 -29.04 4.58
N ALA A 305 10.63 -29.59 5.62
CA ALA A 305 9.94 -30.00 6.84
C ALA A 305 9.24 -28.82 7.55
N ALA A 306 9.87 -27.64 7.56
CA ALA A 306 9.27 -26.43 8.14
C ALA A 306 8.13 -25.90 7.27
N VAL A 307 8.26 -25.96 5.93
CA VAL A 307 7.17 -25.63 4.99
C VAL A 307 5.98 -26.54 5.22
N ALA A 308 6.20 -27.85 5.34
CA ALA A 308 5.15 -28.83 5.60
C ALA A 308 4.46 -28.58 6.96
N ALA A 309 5.23 -28.29 8.00
CA ALA A 309 4.70 -27.98 9.33
C ALA A 309 3.82 -26.70 9.30
N ASN A 310 4.26 -25.64 8.62
CA ASN A 310 3.47 -24.42 8.45
C ASN A 310 2.18 -24.69 7.66
N THR A 311 2.26 -25.47 6.58
CA THR A 311 1.08 -25.86 5.80
C THR A 311 0.07 -26.63 6.65
N ALA A 312 0.53 -27.56 7.51
CA ALA A 312 -0.33 -28.32 8.42
C ALA A 312 -1.00 -27.40 9.45
N LEU A 313 -0.26 -26.44 10.02
CA LEU A 313 -0.80 -25.44 10.94
C LEU A 313 -1.89 -24.58 10.28
N GLN A 314 -1.62 -24.05 9.08
CA GLN A 314 -2.59 -23.23 8.35
C GLN A 314 -3.87 -24.03 8.04
N LYS A 315 -3.76 -25.31 7.63
CA LYS A 315 -4.93 -26.16 7.40
C LYS A 315 -5.78 -26.35 8.65
N GLN A 316 -5.16 -26.46 9.84
CA GLN A 316 -5.90 -26.53 11.12
C GLN A 316 -6.65 -25.23 11.38
N VAL A 317 -6.00 -24.09 11.18
CA VAL A 317 -6.64 -22.76 11.32
C VAL A 317 -7.82 -22.62 10.36
N PHE A 318 -7.64 -22.97 9.08
CA PHE A 318 -8.71 -22.83 8.07
C PHE A 318 -9.89 -23.79 8.32
N ALA A 319 -9.63 -24.96 8.89
CA ALA A 319 -10.71 -25.86 9.35
C ALA A 319 -11.56 -25.19 10.43
N ILE A 320 -10.93 -24.53 11.41
CA ILE A 320 -11.64 -23.76 12.45
C ILE A 320 -12.46 -22.63 11.83
N LEU A 321 -11.89 -21.87 10.87
CA LEU A 321 -12.60 -20.78 10.20
C LEU A 321 -13.82 -21.27 9.40
N ARG A 322 -13.79 -22.50 8.87
CA ARG A 322 -14.95 -23.12 8.20
C ARG A 322 -16.05 -23.52 9.17
N GLU A 323 -15.67 -24.14 10.28
CA GLU A 323 -16.60 -24.72 11.24
C GLU A 323 -17.27 -23.65 12.12
N GLU A 324 -16.57 -22.58 12.44
CA GLU A 324 -17.01 -21.56 13.39
C GLU A 324 -17.44 -20.27 12.69
N THR A 325 -18.50 -19.66 13.24
CA THR A 325 -18.97 -18.32 12.80
C THR A 325 -18.70 -17.24 13.82
N SER A 326 -18.53 -17.60 15.09
CA SER A 326 -18.23 -16.67 16.18
C SER A 326 -16.75 -16.33 16.24
N MET A 327 -16.39 -15.08 16.11
CA MET A 327 -14.99 -14.62 16.22
C MET A 327 -14.37 -14.97 17.58
N ALA A 328 -15.16 -14.93 18.67
CA ALA A 328 -14.69 -15.35 19.99
C ALA A 328 -14.33 -16.83 20.04
N ARG A 329 -15.16 -17.70 19.44
CA ARG A 329 -14.88 -19.14 19.37
C ARG A 329 -13.70 -19.45 18.44
N ILE A 330 -13.58 -18.72 17.33
CA ILE A 330 -12.43 -18.83 16.44
C ILE A 330 -11.15 -18.46 17.21
N ALA A 331 -11.13 -17.33 17.91
CA ALA A 331 -9.98 -16.90 18.69
C ALA A 331 -9.60 -17.91 19.80
N GLU A 332 -10.59 -18.45 20.50
CA GLU A 332 -10.38 -19.51 21.52
C GLU A 332 -9.75 -20.76 20.90
N ARG A 333 -10.35 -21.30 19.83
CA ARG A 333 -9.89 -22.53 19.18
C ARG A 333 -8.52 -22.39 18.52
N VAL A 334 -8.30 -21.26 17.83
CA VAL A 334 -6.98 -20.96 17.23
C VAL A 334 -5.92 -20.76 18.31
N GLY A 335 -6.26 -20.08 19.40
CA GLY A 335 -5.36 -19.90 20.55
C GLY A 335 -4.99 -21.19 21.26
N ALA A 336 -5.80 -22.25 21.15
CA ALA A 336 -5.53 -23.57 21.68
C ALA A 336 -4.57 -24.40 20.81
N ILE A 337 -4.27 -23.98 19.56
CA ILE A 337 -3.31 -24.66 18.70
C ILE A 337 -1.89 -24.43 19.28
N PRO A 338 -1.09 -25.49 19.48
CA PRO A 338 0.29 -25.33 19.94
C PRO A 338 1.15 -24.61 18.89
N ALA A 339 1.57 -23.38 19.18
CA ALA A 339 2.38 -22.54 18.28
C ALA A 339 3.81 -22.31 18.82
N GLY A 340 4.26 -23.14 19.76
CA GLY A 340 5.62 -23.08 20.31
C GLY A 340 5.79 -22.13 21.48
N SER A 341 5.09 -20.99 21.52
CA SER A 341 5.06 -20.07 22.67
C SER A 341 3.70 -19.38 22.82
N LYS A 342 3.47 -18.77 23.99
CA LYS A 342 2.24 -18.00 24.26
C LYS A 342 2.13 -16.80 23.32
N GLU A 343 3.25 -16.13 23.05
CA GLU A 343 3.36 -14.99 22.14
C GLU A 343 3.06 -15.39 20.70
N ALA A 344 3.57 -16.53 20.25
CA ALA A 344 3.27 -17.07 18.92
C ALA A 344 1.79 -17.45 18.77
N SER A 345 1.17 -18.04 19.79
CA SER A 345 -0.27 -18.33 19.78
C SER A 345 -1.09 -17.04 19.73
N ALA A 346 -0.74 -16.02 20.50
CA ALA A 346 -1.41 -14.71 20.46
C ALA A 346 -1.25 -14.02 19.11
N ALA A 347 -0.07 -14.09 18.49
CA ALA A 347 0.18 -13.57 17.16
C ALA A 347 -0.67 -14.30 16.10
N LEU A 348 -0.77 -15.62 16.18
CA LEU A 348 -1.59 -16.44 15.29
C LEU A 348 -3.07 -16.04 15.39
N VAL A 349 -3.61 -15.89 16.61
CA VAL A 349 -4.98 -15.41 16.82
C VAL A 349 -5.18 -14.03 16.22
N LYS A 350 -4.29 -13.09 16.50
CA LYS A 350 -4.35 -11.72 15.97
C LYS A 350 -4.37 -11.68 14.44
N GLN A 351 -3.60 -12.56 13.81
CA GLN A 351 -3.48 -12.64 12.35
C GLN A 351 -4.70 -13.28 11.69
N THR A 352 -5.33 -14.25 12.35
CA THR A 352 -6.31 -15.11 11.67
C THR A 352 -7.74 -14.97 12.17
N ALA A 353 -7.97 -14.58 13.42
CA ALA A 353 -9.31 -14.44 14.00
C ALA A 353 -9.94 -13.08 13.64
N SER A 354 -10.27 -12.90 12.36
CA SER A 354 -10.95 -11.68 11.87
C SER A 354 -12.07 -12.04 10.89
N PRO A 355 -13.12 -11.20 10.77
CA PRO A 355 -14.17 -11.37 9.76
C PRO A 355 -13.60 -11.42 8.34
N TRP A 356 -12.63 -10.56 8.04
CA TRP A 356 -11.96 -10.54 6.75
C TRP A 356 -11.28 -11.87 6.43
N MET A 357 -10.44 -12.39 7.34
CA MET A 357 -9.72 -13.65 7.11
C MET A 357 -10.69 -14.80 6.89
N ARG A 358 -11.77 -14.88 7.71
CA ARG A 358 -12.78 -15.89 7.54
C ARG A 358 -13.48 -15.77 6.18
N PHE A 359 -13.88 -14.56 5.77
CA PHE A 359 -14.49 -14.33 4.47
C PHE A 359 -13.54 -14.76 3.35
N PHE A 360 -12.32 -14.25 3.34
CA PHE A 360 -11.34 -14.50 2.29
C PHE A 360 -11.01 -15.99 2.13
N VAL A 361 -10.77 -16.70 3.24
CA VAL A 361 -10.47 -18.16 3.23
C VAL A 361 -11.59 -18.97 2.60
N LEU A 362 -12.85 -18.59 2.87
CA LEU A 362 -14.02 -19.34 2.43
C LEU A 362 -14.54 -18.94 1.05
N TYR A 363 -14.12 -17.77 0.56
CA TYR A 363 -14.65 -17.24 -0.69
C TYR A 363 -14.09 -17.99 -1.90
N ASP A 364 -15.01 -18.54 -2.73
CA ASP A 364 -14.69 -19.13 -4.02
C ASP A 364 -15.05 -18.14 -5.14
N PRO A 365 -14.07 -17.64 -5.92
CA PRO A 365 -14.34 -16.70 -6.98
C PRO A 365 -14.98 -17.32 -8.23
N ALA A 366 -14.87 -18.64 -8.44
CA ALA A 366 -15.31 -19.29 -9.69
C ALA A 366 -16.79 -19.09 -10.01
N PRO A 367 -17.75 -19.24 -9.07
CA PRO A 367 -19.17 -19.01 -9.36
C PRO A 367 -19.51 -17.56 -9.70
N VAL A 368 -18.72 -16.61 -9.22
CA VAL A 368 -18.89 -15.18 -9.50
C VAL A 368 -18.30 -14.83 -10.86
N LEU A 369 -17.07 -15.29 -11.14
CA LEU A 369 -16.42 -15.14 -12.45
C LEU A 369 -17.30 -15.69 -13.58
N ALA A 370 -17.97 -16.82 -13.39
CA ALA A 370 -18.90 -17.39 -14.35
C ALA A 370 -20.13 -16.51 -14.66
N LYS A 371 -20.40 -15.48 -13.85
CA LYS A 371 -21.50 -14.52 -14.07
C LYS A 371 -21.04 -13.24 -14.75
N VAL A 372 -19.74 -12.98 -14.86
CA VAL A 372 -19.20 -11.76 -15.48
C VAL A 372 -19.46 -11.76 -16.98
N ARG A 373 -20.02 -10.67 -17.50
CA ARG A 373 -20.40 -10.52 -18.92
C ARG A 373 -19.60 -9.45 -19.65
N CYS A 374 -19.08 -8.46 -18.93
CA CYS A 374 -18.26 -7.41 -19.55
C CYS A 374 -16.88 -7.96 -19.96
N PRO A 375 -16.13 -7.24 -20.83
CA PRO A 375 -14.73 -7.55 -21.14
C PRO A 375 -13.85 -7.67 -19.90
N VAL A 376 -12.98 -8.69 -19.87
CA VAL A 376 -12.06 -8.96 -18.76
C VAL A 376 -10.62 -9.01 -19.28
N LEU A 377 -9.72 -8.31 -18.58
CA LEU A 377 -8.27 -8.53 -18.66
C LEU A 377 -7.79 -9.12 -17.34
N ALA A 378 -7.25 -10.32 -17.35
CA ALA A 378 -6.58 -10.93 -16.20
C ALA A 378 -5.08 -10.97 -16.44
N ILE A 379 -4.32 -10.31 -15.57
CA ILE A 379 -2.86 -10.23 -15.63
C ILE A 379 -2.28 -10.93 -14.41
N GLY A 380 -1.39 -11.89 -14.65
CA GLY A 380 -0.55 -12.49 -13.64
C GLY A 380 0.92 -12.22 -13.93
N ALA A 381 1.76 -12.33 -12.94
CA ALA A 381 3.19 -12.14 -13.03
C ALA A 381 3.93 -13.47 -12.77
N GLU A 382 5.01 -13.71 -13.51
CA GLU A 382 5.72 -15.01 -13.45
C GLU A 382 6.37 -15.28 -12.10
N LEU A 383 6.89 -14.23 -11.46
CA LEU A 383 7.53 -14.29 -10.15
C LEU A 383 6.59 -13.85 -9.02
N ASP A 384 5.28 -13.87 -9.25
CA ASP A 384 4.30 -13.60 -8.20
C ASP A 384 4.24 -14.78 -7.22
N LEU A 385 4.76 -14.57 -6.02
CA LEU A 385 4.75 -15.55 -4.93
C LEU A 385 3.54 -15.38 -3.99
N GLN A 386 2.70 -14.37 -4.21
CA GLN A 386 1.51 -14.11 -3.39
C GLN A 386 0.25 -14.67 -4.02
N VAL A 387 0.00 -14.35 -5.30
CA VAL A 387 -1.10 -14.91 -6.09
C VAL A 387 -0.50 -15.59 -7.33
N LEU A 388 -0.04 -16.83 -7.15
CA LEU A 388 0.70 -17.56 -8.17
C LEU A 388 -0.06 -17.60 -9.49
N SER A 389 0.54 -17.12 -10.57
CA SER A 389 -0.12 -17.05 -11.89
C SER A 389 -0.59 -18.41 -12.39
N ASP A 390 0.22 -19.46 -12.22
CA ASP A 390 -0.12 -20.82 -12.66
C ASP A 390 -1.28 -21.43 -11.87
N GLN A 391 -1.52 -20.97 -10.64
CA GLN A 391 -2.65 -21.39 -9.83
C GLN A 391 -3.92 -20.63 -10.17
N ASN A 392 -3.83 -19.34 -10.53
CA ASN A 392 -4.98 -18.45 -10.55
C ASN A 392 -5.47 -18.11 -11.97
N LEU A 393 -4.58 -17.91 -12.95
CA LEU A 393 -4.99 -17.51 -14.30
C LEU A 393 -5.83 -18.61 -15.02
N PRO A 394 -5.46 -19.90 -15.00
CA PRO A 394 -6.27 -20.91 -15.68
C PRO A 394 -7.68 -21.05 -15.09
N PRO A 395 -7.92 -21.08 -13.76
CA PRO A 395 -9.26 -21.07 -13.20
C PRO A 395 -10.09 -19.83 -13.54
N ILE A 396 -9.48 -18.64 -13.61
CA ILE A 396 -10.17 -17.41 -14.05
C ILE A 396 -10.69 -17.61 -15.48
N GLU A 397 -9.82 -18.03 -16.41
CA GLU A 397 -10.18 -18.25 -17.81
C GLU A 397 -11.27 -19.32 -17.95
N ALA A 398 -11.12 -20.44 -17.23
CA ALA A 398 -12.09 -21.53 -17.23
C ALA A 398 -13.47 -21.07 -16.71
N ALA A 399 -13.53 -20.33 -15.62
CA ALA A 399 -14.78 -19.83 -15.04
C ALA A 399 -15.49 -18.81 -15.98
N LEU A 400 -14.74 -17.87 -16.55
CA LEU A 400 -15.26 -16.90 -17.54
C LEU A 400 -15.80 -17.63 -18.79
N THR A 401 -15.06 -18.61 -19.30
CA THR A 401 -15.46 -19.43 -20.45
C THR A 401 -16.73 -20.24 -20.16
N LEU A 402 -16.78 -20.92 -18.99
CA LEU A 402 -17.96 -21.67 -18.53
C LEU A 402 -19.18 -20.76 -18.45
N GLY A 403 -18.99 -19.52 -18.01
CA GLY A 403 -20.05 -18.50 -17.98
C GLY A 403 -20.46 -18.00 -19.34
N GLY A 404 -19.75 -18.32 -20.41
CA GLY A 404 -20.01 -17.84 -21.77
C GLY A 404 -19.44 -16.46 -22.08
N ASN A 405 -18.51 -15.94 -21.24
CA ASN A 405 -17.78 -14.71 -21.56
C ASN A 405 -16.80 -14.98 -22.72
N ARG A 406 -16.96 -14.26 -23.83
CA ARG A 406 -16.13 -14.41 -25.04
C ARG A 406 -15.10 -13.29 -25.20
N ASP A 407 -15.08 -12.33 -24.31
CA ASP A 407 -14.13 -11.19 -24.32
C ASP A 407 -13.26 -11.20 -23.05
N ALA A 408 -12.63 -12.34 -22.81
CA ALA A 408 -11.62 -12.50 -21.76
C ALA A 408 -10.24 -12.55 -22.41
N THR A 409 -9.32 -11.75 -21.85
CA THR A 409 -7.90 -11.74 -22.21
C THR A 409 -7.11 -12.12 -20.98
N VAL A 410 -6.32 -13.20 -21.07
CA VAL A 410 -5.48 -13.67 -19.97
C VAL A 410 -4.02 -13.53 -20.37
N VAL A 411 -3.23 -12.85 -19.54
CA VAL A 411 -1.82 -12.53 -19.83
C VAL A 411 -0.96 -12.88 -18.63
N ARG A 412 0.12 -13.61 -18.86
CA ARG A 412 1.21 -13.82 -17.89
C ARG A 412 2.40 -12.99 -18.32
N LEU A 413 2.87 -12.08 -17.46
CA LEU A 413 4.03 -11.24 -17.71
C LEU A 413 5.29 -11.84 -17.07
N SER A 414 6.34 -12.02 -17.89
CA SER A 414 7.59 -12.63 -17.42
C SER A 414 8.43 -11.68 -16.58
N GLY A 415 9.15 -12.23 -15.61
CA GLY A 415 10.15 -11.52 -14.79
C GLY A 415 9.57 -10.48 -13.84
N LEU A 416 8.26 -10.52 -13.56
CA LEU A 416 7.60 -9.57 -12.68
C LEU A 416 7.11 -10.24 -11.38
N ASN A 417 7.12 -9.47 -10.29
CA ASN A 417 6.57 -9.87 -8.98
C ASN A 417 5.08 -9.49 -8.84
N HIS A 418 4.52 -9.67 -7.63
CA HIS A 418 3.11 -9.37 -7.34
C HIS A 418 2.69 -7.92 -7.58
N LEU A 419 3.61 -6.95 -7.42
CA LEU A 419 3.36 -5.54 -7.70
C LEU A 419 3.60 -5.17 -9.18
N LEU A 420 3.82 -6.16 -10.05
CA LEU A 420 4.21 -6.00 -11.46
C LEU A 420 5.52 -5.22 -11.62
N GLN A 421 6.43 -5.31 -10.67
CA GLN A 421 7.79 -4.77 -10.74
C GLN A 421 8.72 -5.77 -11.41
N PRO A 422 9.76 -5.32 -12.16
CA PRO A 422 10.86 -6.19 -12.57
C PRO A 422 11.53 -6.79 -11.32
N ALA A 423 11.59 -8.12 -11.24
CA ALA A 423 12.04 -8.82 -10.04
C ALA A 423 13.03 -9.93 -10.39
N THR A 424 13.80 -10.38 -9.40
CA THR A 424 14.74 -11.50 -9.53
C THR A 424 14.20 -12.75 -8.83
N THR A 425 13.66 -12.61 -7.64
CA THR A 425 13.20 -13.72 -6.81
C THR A 425 11.68 -13.75 -6.63
N GLY A 426 11.02 -12.59 -6.76
CA GLY A 426 9.62 -12.40 -6.43
C GLY A 426 9.35 -12.27 -4.93
N LEU A 427 10.37 -12.40 -4.08
CA LEU A 427 10.24 -12.25 -2.63
C LEU A 427 9.82 -10.83 -2.24
N PRO A 428 8.86 -10.66 -1.32
CA PRO A 428 8.48 -9.34 -0.82
C PRO A 428 9.66 -8.52 -0.25
N ALA A 429 10.70 -9.20 0.24
CA ALA A 429 11.90 -8.55 0.77
C ALA A 429 12.70 -7.75 -0.28
N GLU A 430 12.56 -8.04 -1.58
CA GLU A 430 13.24 -7.27 -2.63
C GLU A 430 12.46 -6.02 -3.05
N TYR A 431 11.15 -5.93 -2.77
CA TYR A 431 10.28 -4.86 -3.28
C TYR A 431 10.82 -3.46 -2.96
N ALA A 432 11.23 -3.24 -1.73
CA ALA A 432 11.76 -1.95 -1.28
C ALA A 432 13.03 -1.51 -2.05
N GLN A 433 13.82 -2.45 -2.57
CA GLN A 433 15.09 -2.22 -3.26
C GLN A 433 14.91 -1.93 -4.76
N ILE A 434 13.80 -2.37 -5.33
CA ILE A 434 13.48 -2.15 -6.74
C ILE A 434 13.14 -0.67 -6.92
N GLU A 435 13.74 0.01 -7.91
CA GLU A 435 13.45 1.43 -8.19
C GLU A 435 12.17 1.61 -9.01
N ILE A 436 11.88 0.66 -9.90
CA ILE A 436 10.72 0.70 -10.79
C ILE A 436 9.47 0.27 -10.03
N THR A 437 8.46 1.14 -9.97
CA THR A 437 7.20 0.89 -9.28
C THR A 437 6.29 -0.06 -10.05
N MET A 438 6.25 0.06 -11.38
CA MET A 438 5.50 -0.85 -12.25
C MET A 438 6.22 -0.98 -13.59
N ALA A 439 6.41 -2.22 -14.06
CA ALA A 439 7.09 -2.47 -15.32
C ALA A 439 6.39 -1.77 -16.49
N PRO A 440 7.12 -1.14 -17.42
CA PRO A 440 6.53 -0.54 -18.62
C PRO A 440 5.64 -1.50 -19.40
N ALA A 441 6.06 -2.77 -19.52
CA ALA A 441 5.26 -3.80 -20.19
C ALA A 441 3.87 -4.02 -19.52
N ALA A 442 3.79 -3.93 -18.20
CA ALA A 442 2.52 -4.04 -17.48
C ALA A 442 1.64 -2.80 -17.73
N LEU A 443 2.22 -1.60 -17.60
CA LEU A 443 1.53 -0.34 -17.90
C LEU A 443 0.99 -0.31 -19.33
N ASP A 444 1.78 -0.71 -20.31
CA ASP A 444 1.40 -0.71 -21.72
C ASP A 444 0.35 -1.77 -22.03
N THR A 445 0.44 -2.96 -21.44
CA THR A 445 -0.57 -4.03 -21.57
C THR A 445 -1.92 -3.55 -21.07
N ILE A 446 -1.99 -3.01 -19.87
CA ILE A 446 -3.22 -2.47 -19.26
C ILE A 446 -3.79 -1.35 -20.14
N THR A 447 -2.97 -0.39 -20.49
CA THR A 447 -3.41 0.81 -21.21
C THR A 447 -3.91 0.49 -22.59
N THR A 448 -3.16 -0.29 -23.37
CA THR A 448 -3.53 -0.67 -24.74
C THR A 448 -4.84 -1.45 -24.75
N TRP A 449 -5.00 -2.38 -23.81
CA TRP A 449 -6.23 -3.14 -23.68
C TRP A 449 -7.42 -2.24 -23.31
N MET A 450 -7.26 -1.32 -22.35
CA MET A 450 -8.30 -0.38 -21.93
C MET A 450 -8.66 0.60 -23.04
N GLN A 451 -7.68 1.16 -23.77
CA GLN A 451 -7.92 2.07 -24.88
C GLN A 451 -8.77 1.42 -25.99
N LYS A 452 -8.53 0.14 -26.27
CA LYS A 452 -9.33 -0.64 -27.22
C LYS A 452 -10.79 -0.78 -26.75
N ARG A 453 -11.04 -0.97 -25.45
CA ARG A 453 -12.38 -1.14 -24.87
C ARG A 453 -13.12 0.19 -24.68
N THR A 454 -12.39 1.28 -24.57
CA THR A 454 -12.95 2.63 -24.38
C THR A 454 -13.05 3.44 -25.69
N GLY A 455 -12.66 2.86 -26.82
CA GLY A 455 -12.72 3.53 -28.13
C GLY A 455 -11.67 4.65 -28.29
N LEU A 456 -10.61 4.64 -27.50
CA LEU A 456 -9.48 5.58 -27.63
C LEU A 456 -8.36 5.04 -28.54
N ALA A 457 -8.34 3.74 -28.82
CA ALA A 457 -7.43 3.17 -29.81
C ALA A 457 -7.86 3.63 -31.22
N LYS A 458 -6.88 4.17 -31.99
CA LYS A 458 -7.06 4.51 -33.39
C LYS A 458 -6.96 3.27 -34.28
#